data_57533c17f435d52af9b4cc4d9cc4849b
#
_entry.id   57533c17f435d52af9b4cc4d9cc4849b
#
_cell.length_a   1.000
_cell.length_b   1.000
_cell.length_c   1.000
_cell.angle_alpha   90.00
_cell.angle_beta   90.00
_cell.angle_gamma   90.00
#
_symmetry.space_group_name_H-M   'P 1'
#
loop_
_entity.id
_entity.type
_entity.pdbx_description
1 polymer ?
#
loop_
_entity_poly.entity_id
_entity_poly.type
_entity_poly.pdbx_seq_one_letter_code
_entity_poly.pdbx_strand_id
1 'polypeptide(L)' 'MPQGTIKKLVSDRGFGFIQGEKGELFFHHSSVEGGQFDQLRTGQAVEYTVDQSGGGKGPRAGTVKPV' A
#
# COMPACT_ATOMS: atom_id res chain seq x y z
N MET A 1 5.48 -11.59 -5.65
CA MET A 1 4.64 -10.51 -5.12
C MET A 1 4.47 -9.47 -6.20
N PRO A 2 3.25 -9.03 -6.45
CA PRO A 2 3.05 -7.99 -7.45
C PRO A 2 3.71 -6.69 -7.03
N GLN A 3 4.04 -5.89 -8.01
CA GLN A 3 4.63 -4.58 -7.78
C GLN A 3 3.66 -3.51 -8.20
N GLY A 4 3.68 -2.41 -7.49
CA GLY A 4 2.87 -1.26 -7.81
C GLY A 4 3.63 0.01 -7.51
N THR A 5 2.95 1.13 -7.62
CA THR A 5 3.53 2.44 -7.39
C THR A 5 2.66 3.18 -6.39
N ILE A 6 3.28 3.87 -5.46
CA ILE A 6 2.55 4.70 -4.51
C ILE A 6 1.88 5.83 -5.27
N LYS A 7 0.56 5.87 -5.19
CA LYS A 7 -0.22 6.92 -5.84
C LYS A 7 -0.46 8.09 -4.92
N LYS A 8 -0.74 7.82 -3.66
CA LYS A 8 -1.05 8.85 -2.68
C LYS A 8 -0.62 8.40 -1.31
N LEU A 9 -0.12 9.32 -0.52
CA LEU A 9 0.21 9.08 0.88
C LEU A 9 -0.49 10.13 1.73
N VAL A 10 -1.15 9.66 2.78
CA VAL A 10 -1.79 10.53 3.75
C VAL A 10 -1.13 10.24 5.09
N SER A 11 0.01 10.88 5.31
CA SER A 11 0.81 10.61 6.50
C SER A 11 0.11 11.04 7.78
N ASP A 12 -0.70 12.08 7.71
CA ASP A 12 -1.47 12.55 8.86
C ASP A 12 -2.41 11.50 9.40
N ARG A 13 -2.92 10.66 8.53
CA ARG A 13 -3.87 9.64 8.91
C ARG A 13 -3.30 8.24 8.90
N GLY A 14 -2.08 8.10 8.41
CA GLY A 14 -1.38 6.84 8.43
C GLY A 14 -1.85 5.84 7.39
N PHE A 15 -2.23 6.29 6.21
CA PHE A 15 -2.62 5.38 5.14
C PHE A 15 -2.21 5.94 3.78
N GLY A 16 -2.38 5.13 2.75
CA GLY A 16 -2.08 5.57 1.40
C GLY A 16 -2.74 4.66 0.38
N PHE A 17 -2.46 4.94 -0.87
CA PHE A 17 -2.97 4.16 -1.99
C PHE A 17 -1.85 3.75 -2.90
N ILE A 18 -1.93 2.52 -3.40
CA ILE A 18 -0.99 1.95 -4.35
C ILE A 18 -1.70 1.74 -5.68
N GLN A 19 -1.09 2.18 -6.76
CA GLN A 19 -1.56 1.88 -8.10
C GLN A 19 -0.95 0.55 -8.52
N GLY A 20 -1.74 -0.51 -8.43
CA GLY A 20 -1.33 -1.84 -8.83
C GLY A 20 -1.76 -2.18 -10.25
N GLU A 21 -1.50 -3.40 -10.67
CA GLU A 21 -1.88 -3.86 -12.01
C GLU A 21 -3.38 -3.91 -12.22
N LYS A 22 -4.12 -4.16 -11.16
CA LYS A 22 -5.56 -4.30 -11.23
C LYS A 22 -6.32 -3.09 -10.72
N GLY A 23 -5.61 -1.99 -10.44
CA GLY A 23 -6.23 -0.78 -9.95
C GLY A 23 -5.62 -0.33 -8.64
N GLU A 24 -6.29 0.59 -7.98
CA GLU A 24 -5.81 1.15 -6.73
C GLU A 24 -6.09 0.21 -5.57
N LEU A 25 -5.14 0.15 -4.64
CA LEU A 25 -5.27 -0.59 -3.40
C LEU A 25 -5.03 0.35 -2.23
N PHE A 26 -5.85 0.21 -1.22
CA PHE A 26 -5.65 0.92 0.05
C PHE A 26 -4.63 0.16 0.89
N PHE A 27 -3.75 0.89 1.58
CA PHE A 27 -2.90 0.29 2.57
C PHE A 27 -2.78 1.20 3.79
N HIS A 28 -2.60 0.59 4.96
CA HIS A 28 -2.43 1.30 6.21
C HIS A 28 -0.95 1.27 6.59
N HIS A 29 -0.52 2.25 7.40
CA HIS A 29 0.89 2.30 7.80
C HIS A 29 1.33 1.02 8.51
N SER A 30 0.43 0.35 9.21
CA SER A 30 0.77 -0.89 9.87
C SER A 30 1.02 -2.04 8.91
N SER A 31 0.61 -1.89 7.66
CA SER A 31 0.86 -2.89 6.62
C SER A 31 2.23 -2.72 5.97
N VAL A 32 2.91 -1.61 6.22
CA VAL A 32 4.21 -1.36 5.65
C VAL A 32 5.26 -2.12 6.44
N GLU A 33 5.99 -2.98 5.74
CA GLU A 33 6.99 -3.82 6.39
C GLU A 33 8.12 -2.97 6.93
N GLY A 34 8.57 -3.28 8.13
CA GLY A 34 9.64 -2.56 8.77
C GLY A 34 9.26 -1.19 9.31
N GLY A 35 7.99 -0.83 9.30
CA GLY A 35 7.57 0.45 9.82
C GLY A 35 8.05 1.65 9.02
N GLN A 36 8.34 1.47 7.74
CA GLN A 36 8.96 2.50 6.91
C GLN A 36 7.96 3.40 6.20
N PHE A 37 6.76 3.49 6.72
CA PHE A 37 5.72 4.29 6.09
C PHE A 37 6.18 5.74 5.84
N ASP A 38 6.89 6.31 6.78
CA ASP A 38 7.35 7.70 6.67
C ASP A 38 8.41 7.89 5.58
N GLN A 39 9.02 6.82 5.13
CA GLN A 39 10.02 6.87 4.08
C GLN A 39 9.45 6.63 2.70
N LEU A 40 8.20 6.28 2.61
CA LEU A 40 7.55 6.09 1.33
C LEU A 40 7.26 7.44 0.68
N ARG A 41 7.24 7.46 -0.62
CA ARG A 41 6.96 8.68 -1.38
C ARG A 41 6.04 8.37 -2.54
N THR A 42 5.28 9.37 -2.94
CA THR A 42 4.43 9.26 -4.12
C THR A 42 5.30 8.96 -5.34
N GLY A 43 4.89 7.98 -6.11
CA GLY A 43 5.64 7.56 -7.29
C GLY A 43 6.69 6.48 -7.01
N GLN A 44 6.86 6.09 -5.76
CA GLN A 44 7.83 5.06 -5.40
C GLN A 44 7.29 3.68 -5.76
N ALA A 45 8.16 2.83 -6.30
CA ALA A 45 7.80 1.43 -6.56
C ALA A 45 7.81 0.63 -5.26
N VAL A 46 6.82 -0.22 -5.11
CA VAL A 46 6.70 -1.09 -3.94
C VAL A 46 6.22 -2.46 -4.37
N GLU A 47 6.53 -3.45 -3.54
CA GLU A 47 5.90 -4.75 -3.63
C GLU A 47 4.79 -4.83 -2.61
N TYR A 48 3.73 -5.55 -2.94
CA TYR A 48 2.60 -5.65 -2.02
C TYR A 48 1.92 -7.00 -2.17
N THR A 49 1.15 -7.38 -1.15
CA THR A 49 0.26 -8.53 -1.23
C THR A 49 -1.17 -8.03 -1.18
N VAL A 50 -2.05 -8.71 -1.90
CA VAL A 50 -3.47 -8.35 -1.90
C VAL A 50 -4.15 -9.12 -0.78
N ASP A 51 -4.84 -8.39 0.08
CA ASP A 51 -5.61 -8.98 1.17
C ASP A 51 -7.09 -8.78 0.87
N GLN A 52 -7.76 -9.86 0.53
CA GLN A 52 -9.17 -9.82 0.21
C GLN A 52 -10.05 -10.19 1.39
N SER A 53 -9.46 -10.52 2.52
CA SER A 53 -10.22 -10.95 3.69
C SER A 53 -10.74 -9.79 4.52
N GLY A 54 -10.45 -8.57 4.13
CA GLY A 54 -10.75 -7.39 4.91
C GLY A 54 -12.18 -6.92 4.90
N GLY A 55 -13.13 -7.70 4.47
CA GLY A 55 -14.55 -7.35 4.52
C GLY A 55 -14.89 -6.13 3.67
N GLY A 56 -15.95 -6.02 3.14
CA GLY A 56 -16.79 -5.05 2.51
C GLY A 56 -16.21 -3.83 1.77
N LYS A 57 -14.96 -3.52 1.89
CA LYS A 57 -14.40 -2.30 1.30
C LYS A 57 -13.47 -2.52 0.12
N GLY A 58 -13.56 -3.69 -0.47
CA GLY A 58 -12.75 -4.01 -1.62
C GLY A 58 -11.33 -4.42 -1.27
N PRO A 59 -10.50 -4.67 -2.28
CA PRO A 59 -9.15 -5.17 -2.05
C PRO A 59 -8.28 -4.10 -1.40
N ARG A 60 -7.39 -4.57 -0.53
CA ARG A 60 -6.40 -3.72 0.09
C ARG A 60 -5.08 -4.47 0.15
N ALA A 61 -4.00 -3.74 0.30
CA ALA A 61 -2.69 -4.35 0.44
C ALA A 61 -2.53 -4.89 1.87
N GLY A 62 -2.22 -6.15 1.99
CA GLY A 62 -1.96 -6.79 3.28
C GLY A 62 -0.57 -6.50 3.79
N THR A 63 0.40 -6.42 2.90
CA THR A 63 1.78 -6.08 3.23
C THR A 63 2.34 -5.22 2.12
N VAL A 64 3.07 -4.19 2.48
CA VAL A 64 3.71 -3.28 1.53
C VAL A 64 5.20 -3.22 1.88
N LYS A 65 6.02 -3.38 0.86
CA LYS A 65 7.47 -3.39 1.04
C LYS A 65 8.09 -2.49 -0.03
N PRO A 66 8.89 -1.50 0.33
CA PRO A 66 9.57 -0.70 -0.67
C PRO A 66 10.56 -1.54 -1.47
N VAL A 67 10.62 -1.28 -2.74
CA VAL A 67 11.52 -1.99 -3.64
C VAL A 67 12.88 -1.31 -3.65
#